data_9eb8a6011c68575fa2369688d26321c9
#
_entry.id   9eb8a6011c68575fa2369688d26321c9
#
_cell.length_a   1.000
_cell.length_b   1.000
_cell.length_c   1.000
_cell.angle_alpha   90.00
_cell.angle_beta   90.00
_cell.angle_gamma   90.00
#
_symmetry.space_group_name_H-M   'P 1'
#
loop_
_entity.id
_entity.type
_entity.pdbx_description
1 polymer ?
#
loop_
_entity_poly.entity_id
_entity_poly.type
_entity_poly.pdbx_seq_one_letter_code
_entity_poly.pdbx_strand_id
1 'polypeptide(L)'
;MNRRRLLVFAAAAAAALPALAWADDNHLPLAKAFPLLDTYLGLPPAERSRFYLAYRAVRDKKPVAGVHATLVAANGARSPVGFDGLGVVTRLPSLAELKSGATFEIAGAPFKLVPELRCAMAPAMRLDPTTLALALVQVNAAVQKVAGALSLMVPKLTAAYFPDAGGGQTLLGDGRTTPLPVFTAPIFGQIAYFEPAKAVGAKAVLLTRAPSRILLGGHPKAA
;
A
#
# COMPACT_ATOMS: atom_id res chain seq x y z
N MET A 1 4.20 -18.60 -17.63
CA MET A 1 3.74 -17.37 -16.94
C MET A 1 2.58 -17.75 -16.01
N ASN A 2 2.79 -17.75 -14.69
CA ASN A 2 1.89 -18.40 -13.73
C ASN A 2 0.67 -17.49 -13.46
N ARG A 3 -0.51 -17.85 -13.99
CA ARG A 3 -1.79 -17.09 -13.95
C ARG A 3 -2.36 -16.82 -12.54
N ARG A 4 -1.81 -17.46 -11.50
CA ARG A 4 -2.28 -17.34 -10.10
C ARG A 4 -1.77 -16.09 -9.35
N ARG A 5 -0.85 -15.30 -9.93
CA ARG A 5 -0.20 -14.16 -9.26
C ARG A 5 -0.97 -12.82 -9.36
N LEU A 6 -1.99 -12.74 -10.21
CA LEU A 6 -2.70 -11.47 -10.52
C LEU A 6 -3.85 -11.13 -9.56
N LEU A 7 -4.29 -12.06 -8.71
CA LEU A 7 -5.44 -11.86 -7.81
C LEU A 7 -5.15 -11.00 -6.56
N VAL A 8 -3.95 -10.43 -6.44
CA VAL A 8 -3.45 -9.85 -5.19
C VAL A 8 -3.62 -8.34 -5.08
N PHE A 9 -3.92 -7.64 -6.17
CA PHE A 9 -4.05 -6.17 -6.14
C PHE A 9 -5.24 -5.63 -5.33
N ALA A 10 -6.21 -6.46 -5.04
CA ALA A 10 -7.50 -6.00 -4.50
C ALA A 10 -7.65 -6.11 -2.98
N ALA A 11 -6.66 -6.59 -2.30
CA ALA A 11 -6.74 -6.87 -0.87
C ALA A 11 -5.68 -6.14 -0.05
N ALA A 12 -5.42 -4.89 -0.35
CA ALA A 12 -4.64 -4.01 0.54
C ALA A 12 -5.38 -3.69 1.85
N ALA A 13 -6.62 -4.14 1.99
CA ALA A 13 -7.29 -4.29 3.27
C ALA A 13 -7.36 -5.80 3.58
N ALA A 14 -6.33 -6.32 4.25
CA ALA A 14 -6.35 -7.59 5.00
C ALA A 14 -7.07 -8.80 4.33
N ALA A 15 -6.71 -9.15 3.09
CA ALA A 15 -7.07 -10.44 2.56
C ALA A 15 -5.79 -11.21 2.29
N ALA A 16 -5.69 -12.38 2.90
CA ALA A 16 -4.60 -13.31 2.82
C ALA A 16 -4.09 -13.48 1.39
N LEU A 17 -2.93 -12.90 1.11
CA LEU A 17 -2.07 -13.45 0.06
C LEU A 17 -1.92 -14.93 0.38
N PRO A 18 -2.07 -15.85 -0.59
CA PRO A 18 -1.67 -17.22 -0.34
C PRO A 18 -0.27 -17.14 0.26
N ALA A 19 -0.11 -17.70 1.45
CA ALA A 19 1.17 -17.81 2.08
C ALA A 19 2.06 -18.59 1.09
N LEU A 20 2.83 -17.86 0.29
CA LEU A 20 4.02 -18.43 -0.29
C LEU A 20 4.81 -18.86 0.94
N ALA A 21 4.84 -20.16 1.21
CA ALA A 21 5.72 -20.74 2.18
C ALA A 21 7.11 -20.23 1.80
N TRP A 22 7.60 -19.30 2.59
CA TRP A 22 8.97 -18.89 2.52
C TRP A 22 9.69 -20.06 3.18
N ALA A 23 10.25 -20.94 2.38
CA ALA A 23 11.24 -21.89 2.85
C ALA A 23 12.29 -21.08 3.62
N ASP A 24 12.93 -21.70 4.58
CA ASP A 24 13.90 -21.17 5.54
C ASP A 24 15.11 -20.39 4.95
N ASP A 25 15.06 -19.95 3.72
CA ASP A 25 16.08 -19.19 3.05
C ASP A 25 15.95 -17.71 3.42
N ASN A 26 16.84 -17.25 4.27
CA ASN A 26 17.06 -15.82 4.53
C ASN A 26 17.50 -15.05 3.26
N HIS A 27 17.55 -15.70 2.12
CA HIS A 27 17.96 -15.18 0.81
C HIS A 27 16.84 -15.27 -0.22
N LEU A 28 16.33 -14.13 -0.64
CA LEU A 28 15.24 -14.07 -1.62
C LEU A 28 15.68 -13.30 -2.86
N PRO A 29 15.28 -13.73 -4.06
CA PRO A 29 15.39 -12.85 -5.23
C PRO A 29 14.71 -11.51 -4.94
N LEU A 30 15.39 -10.41 -5.25
CA LEU A 30 14.92 -9.06 -4.93
C LEU A 30 13.50 -8.78 -5.49
N ALA A 31 13.21 -9.24 -6.70
CA ALA A 31 11.88 -9.14 -7.30
C ALA A 31 10.78 -9.92 -6.55
N LYS A 32 11.16 -10.97 -5.79
CA LYS A 32 10.21 -11.68 -4.92
C LYS A 32 10.01 -10.98 -3.59
N ALA A 33 11.05 -10.36 -3.06
CA ALA A 33 10.96 -9.59 -1.82
C ALA A 33 10.08 -8.33 -1.99
N PHE A 34 10.08 -7.72 -3.19
CA PHE A 34 9.30 -6.52 -3.52
C PHE A 34 8.23 -6.84 -4.59
N PRO A 35 7.18 -7.61 -4.25
CA PRO A 35 6.15 -7.98 -5.22
C PRO A 35 5.48 -6.74 -5.81
N LEU A 36 5.27 -6.72 -7.14
CA LEU A 36 4.62 -5.64 -7.90
C LEU A 36 5.47 -4.39 -8.13
N LEU A 37 6.64 -4.28 -7.53
CA LEU A 37 7.47 -3.08 -7.66
C LEU A 37 7.96 -2.88 -9.10
N ASP A 38 8.37 -3.94 -9.79
CA ASP A 38 8.77 -3.92 -11.19
C ASP A 38 7.67 -3.38 -12.10
N THR A 39 6.45 -3.85 -11.87
CA THR A 39 5.25 -3.42 -12.59
C THR A 39 4.92 -1.95 -12.32
N TYR A 40 4.95 -1.54 -11.04
CA TYR A 40 4.73 -0.15 -10.65
C TYR A 40 5.78 0.80 -11.25
N LEU A 41 7.05 0.42 -11.20
CA LEU A 41 8.14 1.22 -11.77
C LEU A 41 8.10 1.27 -13.30
N GLY A 42 7.51 0.26 -13.94
CA GLY A 42 7.26 0.22 -15.39
C GLY A 42 6.15 1.16 -15.86
N LEU A 43 5.31 1.69 -14.96
CA LEU A 43 4.30 2.68 -15.32
C LEU A 43 4.96 4.04 -15.63
N PRO A 44 4.48 4.78 -16.63
CA PRO A 44 4.89 6.16 -16.86
C PRO A 44 4.69 7.02 -15.60
N PRO A 45 5.59 7.96 -15.27
CA PRO A 45 5.46 8.81 -14.10
C PRO A 45 4.11 9.55 -14.00
N ALA A 46 3.55 9.99 -15.12
CA ALA A 46 2.24 10.65 -15.16
C ALA A 46 1.09 9.71 -14.70
N GLU A 47 1.20 8.41 -14.95
CA GLU A 47 0.18 7.41 -14.57
C GLU A 47 0.26 6.98 -13.10
N ARG A 48 1.29 7.40 -12.36
CA ARG A 48 1.50 7.12 -10.93
C ARG A 48 1.81 8.37 -10.10
N SER A 49 1.44 9.55 -10.58
CA SER A 49 1.75 10.83 -9.93
C SER A 49 0.93 11.09 -8.65
N ARG A 50 -0.23 10.46 -8.50
CA ARG A 50 -1.15 10.67 -7.38
C ARG A 50 -1.12 9.56 -6.34
N PHE A 51 -0.36 8.49 -6.57
CA PHE A 51 -0.16 7.40 -5.63
C PHE A 51 1.25 6.85 -5.73
N TYR A 52 1.68 6.17 -4.69
CA TYR A 52 2.94 5.45 -4.69
C TYR A 52 2.84 4.12 -3.95
N LEU A 53 3.76 3.22 -4.26
CA LEU A 53 3.89 1.93 -3.62
C LEU A 53 4.94 2.03 -2.51
N ALA A 54 4.56 1.62 -1.31
CA ALA A 54 5.45 1.50 -0.16
C ALA A 54 5.47 0.05 0.33
N TYR A 55 6.48 -0.34 1.10
CA TYR A 55 6.58 -1.69 1.66
C TYR A 55 6.81 -1.63 3.15
N ARG A 56 6.01 -2.39 3.88
CA ARG A 56 6.09 -2.52 5.33
C ARG A 56 6.54 -3.92 5.72
N ALA A 57 7.46 -4.01 6.66
CA ALA A 57 7.84 -5.26 7.29
C ALA A 57 6.72 -5.77 8.20
N VAL A 58 6.31 -7.03 8.00
CA VAL A 58 5.24 -7.68 8.75
C VAL A 58 5.68 -9.08 9.14
N ARG A 59 5.44 -9.45 10.41
CA ARG A 59 5.61 -10.80 10.96
C ARG A 59 4.32 -11.18 11.68
N ASP A 60 3.81 -12.40 11.46
CA ASP A 60 2.58 -12.90 12.09
C ASP A 60 1.39 -11.92 11.97
N LYS A 61 1.25 -11.33 10.78
CA LYS A 61 0.22 -10.32 10.46
C LYS A 61 0.33 -9.01 11.26
N LYS A 62 1.44 -8.76 11.95
CA LYS A 62 1.68 -7.53 12.70
C LYS A 62 2.86 -6.75 12.09
N PRO A 63 2.80 -5.41 12.04
CA PRO A 63 3.94 -4.59 11.67
C PRO A 63 5.10 -4.85 12.65
N VAL A 64 6.31 -4.90 12.11
CA VAL A 64 7.52 -5.04 12.92
C VAL A 64 8.50 -3.90 12.59
N ALA A 65 9.03 -3.29 13.65
CA ALA A 65 10.11 -2.31 13.60
C ALA A 65 11.45 -2.95 13.98
N GLY A 66 12.53 -2.22 13.78
CA GLY A 66 13.86 -2.69 14.15
C GLY A 66 14.36 -3.90 13.34
N VAL A 67 13.80 -4.12 12.15
CA VAL A 67 14.22 -5.19 11.24
C VAL A 67 15.45 -4.77 10.44
N HIS A 68 16.28 -5.75 10.10
CA HIS A 68 17.49 -5.54 9.31
C HIS A 68 17.47 -6.44 8.08
N ALA A 69 17.80 -5.87 6.94
CA ALA A 69 17.99 -6.61 5.70
C ALA A 69 19.10 -5.98 4.87
N THR A 70 19.66 -6.76 3.98
CA THR A 70 20.73 -6.36 3.08
C THR A 70 20.33 -6.68 1.64
N LEU A 71 20.53 -5.73 0.76
CA LEU A 71 20.50 -5.96 -0.68
C LEU A 71 21.89 -6.42 -1.10
N VAL A 72 21.95 -7.58 -1.76
CA VAL A 72 23.18 -8.13 -2.34
C VAL A 72 23.06 -8.06 -3.85
N ALA A 73 23.87 -7.22 -4.47
CA ALA A 73 23.90 -7.08 -5.92
C ALA A 73 24.50 -8.34 -6.59
N ALA A 74 24.26 -8.53 -7.89
CA ALA A 74 24.77 -9.67 -8.63
C ALA A 74 26.32 -9.79 -8.63
N ASN A 75 27.02 -8.69 -8.45
CA ASN A 75 28.50 -8.65 -8.29
C ASN A 75 28.97 -8.89 -6.85
N GLY A 76 28.07 -9.24 -5.93
CA GLY A 76 28.38 -9.46 -4.51
C GLY A 76 28.43 -8.20 -3.64
N ALA A 77 28.27 -7.01 -4.20
CA ALA A 77 28.24 -5.77 -3.41
C ALA A 77 27.02 -5.77 -2.48
N ARG A 78 27.25 -5.39 -1.19
CA ARG A 78 26.26 -5.43 -0.13
C ARG A 78 25.88 -4.03 0.32
N SER A 79 24.59 -3.75 0.43
CA SER A 79 24.08 -2.48 0.96
C SER A 79 22.93 -2.70 1.92
N PRO A 80 22.86 -1.98 3.05
CA PRO A 80 21.76 -2.12 3.99
C PRO A 80 20.46 -1.60 3.37
N VAL A 81 19.35 -2.30 3.64
CA VAL A 81 18.02 -1.81 3.32
C VAL A 81 17.54 -0.97 4.50
N GLY A 82 17.27 0.32 4.23
CA GLY A 82 16.78 1.24 5.26
C GLY A 82 15.32 0.99 5.60
N PHE A 83 15.00 1.01 6.91
CA PHE A 83 13.63 0.98 7.42
C PHE A 83 13.42 2.17 8.35
N ASP A 84 12.21 2.74 8.33
CA ASP A 84 11.81 3.74 9.31
C ASP A 84 11.38 3.10 10.66
N GLY A 85 11.09 3.95 11.66
CA GLY A 85 10.64 3.49 12.98
C GLY A 85 9.31 2.71 12.97
N LEU A 86 8.61 2.67 11.85
CA LEU A 86 7.37 1.92 11.64
C LEU A 86 7.58 0.65 10.80
N GLY A 87 8.83 0.30 10.49
CA GLY A 87 9.18 -0.85 9.65
C GLY A 87 8.86 -0.65 8.15
N VAL A 88 8.79 0.58 7.68
CA VAL A 88 8.58 0.88 6.26
C VAL A 88 9.94 1.07 5.59
N VAL A 89 10.10 0.46 4.40
CA VAL A 89 11.30 0.62 3.58
C VAL A 89 11.44 2.08 3.15
N THR A 90 12.59 2.70 3.44
CA THR A 90 12.85 4.12 3.16
C THR A 90 13.38 4.37 1.76
N ARG A 91 14.06 3.40 1.14
CA ARG A 91 14.53 3.44 -0.24
C ARG A 91 14.12 2.17 -0.97
N LEU A 92 13.27 2.30 -1.99
CA LEU A 92 12.90 1.19 -2.84
C LEU A 92 13.99 0.88 -3.87
N PRO A 93 14.18 -0.41 -4.23
CA PRO A 93 15.02 -0.78 -5.34
C PRO A 93 14.55 -0.16 -6.66
N SER A 94 15.50 0.19 -7.51
CA SER A 94 15.23 0.62 -8.88
C SER A 94 14.82 -0.57 -9.76
N LEU A 95 14.24 -0.27 -10.94
CA LEU A 95 13.89 -1.31 -11.92
C LEU A 95 15.14 -2.09 -12.41
N ALA A 96 16.29 -1.42 -12.51
CA ALA A 96 17.56 -2.07 -12.86
C ALA A 96 18.01 -3.04 -11.77
N GLU A 97 17.95 -2.64 -10.49
CA GLU A 97 18.28 -3.53 -9.35
C GLU A 97 17.35 -4.75 -9.31
N LEU A 98 16.05 -4.59 -9.55
CA LEU A 98 15.09 -5.70 -9.59
C LEU A 98 15.37 -6.72 -10.70
N LYS A 99 15.94 -6.27 -11.81
CA LYS A 99 16.26 -7.10 -12.99
C LYS A 99 17.69 -7.64 -12.98
N SER A 100 18.54 -7.17 -12.10
CA SER A 100 19.97 -7.53 -12.08
C SER A 100 20.28 -8.91 -11.50
N GLY A 101 19.30 -9.65 -10.98
CA GLY A 101 19.52 -10.88 -10.24
C GLY A 101 19.97 -10.68 -8.79
N ALA A 102 19.86 -9.44 -8.27
CA ALA A 102 20.13 -9.13 -6.88
C ALA A 102 19.23 -9.91 -5.91
N THR A 103 19.73 -10.14 -4.70
CA THR A 103 19.01 -10.85 -3.63
C THR A 103 18.75 -9.92 -2.44
N PHE A 104 17.73 -10.28 -1.69
CA PHE A 104 17.34 -9.64 -0.44
C PHE A 104 17.61 -10.62 0.70
N GLU A 105 18.50 -10.26 1.59
CA GLU A 105 18.88 -11.07 2.75
C GLU A 105 18.30 -10.48 4.02
N ILE A 106 17.63 -11.31 4.81
CA ILE A 106 17.05 -10.93 6.10
C ILE A 106 18.01 -11.32 7.22
N ALA A 107 18.35 -10.38 8.09
CA ALA A 107 19.13 -10.65 9.29
C ALA A 107 18.19 -10.93 10.48
N GLY A 108 18.38 -12.05 11.14
CA GLY A 108 17.60 -12.46 12.32
C GLY A 108 16.25 -13.08 11.96
N ALA A 109 15.23 -12.82 12.77
CA ALA A 109 13.92 -13.46 12.61
C ALA A 109 13.21 -13.04 11.31
N PRO A 110 12.67 -13.98 10.52
CA PRO A 110 12.09 -13.69 9.21
C PRO A 110 10.88 -12.76 9.29
N PHE A 111 10.71 -11.95 8.27
CA PHE A 111 9.55 -11.07 8.06
C PHE A 111 9.20 -11.02 6.56
N LYS A 112 8.02 -10.47 6.25
CA LYS A 112 7.59 -10.25 4.86
C LYS A 112 7.46 -8.76 4.60
N LEU A 113 7.75 -8.35 3.37
CA LEU A 113 7.44 -7.02 2.88
C LEU A 113 6.04 -7.03 2.26
N VAL A 114 5.12 -6.31 2.88
CA VAL A 114 3.74 -6.17 2.40
C VAL A 114 3.61 -4.85 1.65
N PRO A 115 3.15 -4.86 0.39
CA PRO A 115 2.94 -3.64 -0.37
C PRO A 115 1.75 -2.85 0.19
N GLU A 116 1.92 -1.53 0.30
CA GLU A 116 0.89 -0.54 0.64
C GLU A 116 0.74 0.45 -0.52
N LEU A 117 -0.46 0.56 -1.07
CA LEU A 117 -0.78 1.64 -2.00
C LEU A 117 -1.12 2.90 -1.21
N ARG A 118 -0.34 3.95 -1.39
CA ARG A 118 -0.47 5.21 -0.65
C ARG A 118 -0.81 6.36 -1.59
N CYS A 119 -1.69 7.25 -1.13
CA CYS A 119 -1.94 8.51 -1.80
C CYS A 119 -0.69 9.40 -1.72
N ALA A 120 -0.35 10.08 -2.82
CA ALA A 120 0.79 11.01 -2.85
C ALA A 120 0.50 12.34 -2.13
N MET A 121 -0.76 12.59 -1.76
CA MET A 121 -1.13 13.76 -0.95
C MET A 121 -0.50 13.67 0.45
N ALA A 122 0.06 14.77 0.93
CA ALA A 122 0.62 14.85 2.28
C ALA A 122 -0.46 14.62 3.35
N PRO A 123 -0.18 13.81 4.39
CA PRO A 123 -1.08 13.65 5.53
C PRO A 123 -1.33 14.98 6.24
N ALA A 124 -2.61 15.31 6.50
CA ALA A 124 -3.04 16.51 7.19
C ALA A 124 -4.37 16.27 7.91
N MET A 125 -4.72 17.11 8.87
CA MET A 125 -6.03 17.03 9.55
C MET A 125 -7.19 17.44 8.62
N ARG A 126 -6.93 18.21 7.59
CA ARG A 126 -7.90 18.60 6.57
C ARG A 126 -7.41 18.13 5.20
N LEU A 127 -8.17 17.28 4.55
CA LEU A 127 -7.83 16.68 3.26
C LEU A 127 -8.85 17.11 2.19
N ASP A 128 -8.36 17.26 0.95
CA ASP A 128 -9.21 17.53 -0.21
C ASP A 128 -9.82 16.23 -0.74
N PRO A 129 -11.17 16.07 -0.70
CA PRO A 129 -11.85 14.88 -1.19
C PRO A 129 -11.67 14.68 -2.69
N THR A 130 -11.50 15.74 -3.48
CA THR A 130 -11.28 15.65 -4.93
C THR A 130 -9.92 15.01 -5.23
N THR A 131 -8.88 15.41 -4.51
CA THR A 131 -7.55 14.80 -4.65
C THR A 131 -7.55 13.32 -4.27
N LEU A 132 -8.27 12.93 -3.21
CA LEU A 132 -8.44 11.52 -2.82
C LEU A 132 -9.17 10.72 -3.91
N ALA A 133 -10.25 11.27 -4.47
CA ALA A 133 -10.99 10.63 -5.55
C ALA A 133 -10.13 10.44 -6.81
N LEU A 134 -9.36 11.46 -7.20
CA LEU A 134 -8.45 11.38 -8.35
C LEU A 134 -7.32 10.36 -8.14
N ALA A 135 -6.82 10.22 -6.91
CA ALA A 135 -5.84 9.18 -6.60
C ALA A 135 -6.43 7.78 -6.76
N LEU A 136 -7.68 7.55 -6.31
CA LEU A 136 -8.39 6.29 -6.52
C LEU A 136 -8.67 6.02 -8.00
N VAL A 137 -9.03 7.02 -8.78
CA VAL A 137 -9.20 6.87 -10.24
C VAL A 137 -7.89 6.45 -10.89
N GLN A 138 -6.80 7.13 -10.58
CA GLN A 138 -5.49 6.85 -11.18
C GLN A 138 -4.96 5.46 -10.80
N VAL A 139 -5.05 5.07 -9.52
CA VAL A 139 -4.58 3.74 -9.11
C VAL A 139 -5.43 2.62 -9.72
N ASN A 140 -6.75 2.80 -9.86
CA ASN A 140 -7.59 1.83 -10.56
C ASN A 140 -7.26 1.71 -12.04
N ALA A 141 -6.99 2.82 -12.73
CA ALA A 141 -6.53 2.81 -14.13
C ALA A 141 -5.20 2.06 -14.28
N ALA A 142 -4.25 2.31 -13.37
CA ALA A 142 -2.98 1.58 -13.33
C ALA A 142 -3.16 0.08 -13.10
N VAL A 143 -4.02 -0.31 -12.15
CA VAL A 143 -4.37 -1.70 -11.87
C VAL A 143 -5.00 -2.38 -13.09
N GLN A 144 -5.95 -1.73 -13.76
CA GLN A 144 -6.60 -2.26 -14.96
C GLN A 144 -5.61 -2.46 -16.11
N LYS A 145 -4.72 -1.50 -16.33
CA LYS A 145 -3.67 -1.59 -17.36
C LYS A 145 -2.74 -2.78 -17.12
N VAL A 146 -2.35 -3.03 -15.87
CA VAL A 146 -1.47 -4.13 -15.48
C VAL A 146 -2.19 -5.48 -15.53
N ALA A 147 -3.43 -5.54 -15.09
CA ALA A 147 -4.23 -6.75 -15.06
C ALA A 147 -4.69 -7.20 -16.48
N GLY A 148 -4.74 -6.28 -17.46
CA GLY A 148 -5.16 -6.57 -18.82
C GLY A 148 -6.52 -7.28 -18.85
N ALA A 149 -6.61 -8.42 -19.55
CA ALA A 149 -7.84 -9.19 -19.67
C ALA A 149 -8.41 -9.71 -18.33
N LEU A 150 -7.59 -9.75 -17.26
CA LEU A 150 -8.04 -10.16 -15.92
C LEU A 150 -8.55 -8.98 -15.08
N SER A 151 -8.59 -7.78 -15.63
CA SER A 151 -9.00 -6.56 -14.90
C SER A 151 -10.42 -6.63 -14.32
N LEU A 152 -11.32 -7.38 -14.97
CA LEU A 152 -12.68 -7.62 -14.48
C LEU A 152 -12.75 -8.41 -13.18
N MET A 153 -11.71 -9.19 -12.87
CA MET A 153 -11.63 -10.01 -11.64
C MET A 153 -10.93 -9.28 -10.49
N VAL A 154 -10.34 -8.11 -10.76
CA VAL A 154 -9.65 -7.33 -9.73
C VAL A 154 -10.64 -6.38 -9.08
N PRO A 155 -10.91 -6.50 -7.76
CA PRO A 155 -11.78 -5.58 -7.06
C PRO A 155 -11.29 -4.13 -7.17
N LYS A 156 -12.22 -3.21 -7.39
CA LYS A 156 -11.91 -1.77 -7.44
C LYS A 156 -11.48 -1.26 -6.07
N LEU A 157 -10.50 -0.37 -6.06
CA LEU A 157 -10.14 0.42 -4.91
C LEU A 157 -11.14 1.58 -4.81
N THR A 158 -11.87 1.67 -3.69
CA THR A 158 -13.00 2.59 -3.55
C THR A 158 -12.87 3.53 -2.36
N ALA A 159 -11.87 3.30 -1.50
CA ALA A 159 -11.73 4.01 -0.24
C ALA A 159 -10.31 4.49 0.02
N ALA A 160 -10.20 5.65 0.67
CA ALA A 160 -8.98 6.15 1.30
C ALA A 160 -9.08 5.91 2.81
N TYR A 161 -8.05 5.29 3.39
CA TYR A 161 -7.97 4.92 4.80
C TYR A 161 -6.96 5.80 5.52
N PHE A 162 -7.25 6.16 6.78
CA PHE A 162 -6.50 7.09 7.58
C PHE A 162 -5.98 6.44 8.88
N PRO A 163 -4.91 5.62 8.82
CA PRO A 163 -4.31 5.06 10.03
C PRO A 163 -3.90 6.14 11.01
N ASP A 164 -4.12 5.87 12.29
CA ASP A 164 -3.75 6.73 13.41
C ASP A 164 -4.53 8.07 13.49
N ALA A 165 -5.51 8.32 12.61
CA ALA A 165 -6.30 9.56 12.63
C ALA A 165 -7.26 9.68 13.82
N GLY A 166 -7.60 8.57 14.49
CA GLY A 166 -8.51 8.55 15.64
C GLY A 166 -9.99 8.80 15.30
N GLY A 167 -10.33 8.97 14.02
CA GLY A 167 -11.67 9.29 13.53
C GLY A 167 -11.71 10.55 12.68
N GLY A 168 -12.90 11.01 12.35
CA GLY A 168 -13.09 12.22 11.54
C GLY A 168 -14.52 12.36 11.02
N GLN A 169 -14.71 13.37 10.17
CA GLN A 169 -15.98 13.66 9.53
C GLN A 169 -15.78 14.21 8.12
N THR A 170 -16.77 14.04 7.28
CA THR A 170 -16.87 14.71 5.97
C THR A 170 -17.66 16.01 6.14
N LEU A 171 -17.10 17.12 5.69
CA LEU A 171 -17.79 18.42 5.58
C LEU A 171 -18.43 18.49 4.19
N LEU A 172 -19.74 18.70 4.14
CA LEU A 172 -20.51 18.85 2.90
C LEU A 172 -20.58 20.30 2.46
N GLY A 173 -21.03 20.54 1.20
CA GLY A 173 -21.14 21.87 0.62
C GLY A 173 -22.13 22.80 1.31
N ASP A 174 -23.13 22.26 2.00
CA ASP A 174 -24.15 22.98 2.77
C ASP A 174 -23.73 23.25 4.23
N GLY A 175 -22.49 22.91 4.60
CA GLY A 175 -21.94 23.10 5.95
C GLY A 175 -22.22 21.94 6.91
N ARG A 176 -23.06 20.98 6.55
CA ARG A 176 -23.30 19.78 7.38
C ARG A 176 -22.08 18.90 7.43
N THR A 177 -21.95 18.15 8.52
CA THR A 177 -20.91 17.14 8.68
C THR A 177 -21.50 15.76 8.86
N THR A 178 -20.81 14.74 8.34
CA THR A 178 -21.17 13.34 8.51
C THR A 178 -19.95 12.59 9.05
N PRO A 179 -20.08 11.81 10.15
CA PRO A 179 -18.96 11.03 10.68
C PRO A 179 -18.37 10.11 9.61
N LEU A 180 -17.04 9.98 9.60
CA LEU A 180 -16.38 8.97 8.77
C LEU A 180 -16.69 7.57 9.33
N PRO A 181 -16.97 6.61 8.46
CA PRO A 181 -17.08 5.22 8.87
C PRO A 181 -15.71 4.72 9.37
N VAL A 182 -15.76 3.73 10.28
CA VAL A 182 -14.59 3.10 10.88
C VAL A 182 -14.61 1.61 10.55
N PHE A 183 -13.45 1.08 10.25
CA PHE A 183 -13.21 -0.33 9.97
C PHE A 183 -12.12 -0.87 10.89
N THR A 184 -12.30 -2.08 11.41
CA THR A 184 -11.27 -2.76 12.21
C THR A 184 -10.41 -3.62 11.31
N ALA A 185 -9.18 -3.16 11.06
CA ALA A 185 -8.20 -3.89 10.26
C ALA A 185 -7.29 -4.74 11.17
N PRO A 186 -7.02 -6.02 10.82
CA PRO A 186 -6.19 -6.91 11.64
C PRO A 186 -4.80 -6.36 11.97
N ILE A 187 -4.21 -5.58 11.04
CA ILE A 187 -2.85 -5.05 11.17
C ILE A 187 -2.83 -3.66 11.83
N PHE A 188 -3.90 -2.88 11.65
CA PHE A 188 -3.90 -1.45 12.00
C PHE A 188 -4.91 -1.06 13.08
N GLY A 189 -5.69 -2.00 13.61
CA GLY A 189 -6.76 -1.70 14.54
C GLY A 189 -7.91 -0.92 13.87
N GLN A 190 -8.52 0.00 14.61
CA GLN A 190 -9.60 0.84 14.08
C GLN A 190 -9.05 1.95 13.18
N ILE A 191 -9.56 2.02 11.94
CA ILE A 191 -9.15 2.98 10.93
C ILE A 191 -10.38 3.68 10.37
N ALA A 192 -10.41 5.02 10.44
CA ALA A 192 -11.38 5.81 9.70
C ALA A 192 -11.10 5.75 8.21
N TYR A 193 -12.14 5.75 7.39
CA TYR A 193 -11.98 5.76 5.94
C TYR A 193 -13.01 6.67 5.25
N PHE A 194 -12.68 7.08 4.04
CA PHE A 194 -13.50 7.94 3.19
C PHE A 194 -13.76 7.26 1.84
N GLU A 195 -15.03 7.18 1.44
CA GLU A 195 -15.46 6.69 0.14
C GLU A 195 -16.03 7.84 -0.67
N PRO A 196 -15.33 8.37 -1.69
CA PRO A 196 -15.81 9.50 -2.48
C PRO A 196 -17.19 9.28 -3.10
N ALA A 197 -17.49 8.06 -3.55
CA ALA A 197 -18.77 7.72 -4.17
C ALA A 197 -19.98 7.83 -3.21
N LYS A 198 -19.73 7.71 -1.89
CA LYS A 198 -20.77 7.83 -0.85
C LYS A 198 -20.88 9.22 -0.25
N ALA A 199 -19.92 10.10 -0.55
CA ALA A 199 -19.82 11.44 0.02
C ALA A 199 -19.93 12.52 -1.06
N VAL A 200 -20.99 12.43 -1.87
CA VAL A 200 -21.26 13.41 -2.94
C VAL A 200 -21.42 14.80 -2.35
N GLY A 201 -20.75 15.80 -2.93
CA GLY A 201 -20.77 17.17 -2.44
C GLY A 201 -19.82 17.44 -1.26
N ALA A 202 -18.95 16.49 -0.92
CA ALA A 202 -17.90 16.69 0.09
C ALA A 202 -16.98 17.87 -0.29
N LYS A 203 -16.75 18.77 0.66
CA LYS A 203 -15.82 19.92 0.53
C LYS A 203 -14.51 19.70 1.27
N ALA A 204 -14.53 18.88 2.31
CA ALA A 204 -13.34 18.48 3.04
C ALA A 204 -13.56 17.16 3.79
N VAL A 205 -12.49 16.43 4.00
CA VAL A 205 -12.38 15.38 5.01
C VAL A 205 -11.63 15.98 6.19
N LEU A 206 -12.28 16.02 7.35
CA LEU A 206 -11.74 16.56 8.59
C LEU A 206 -11.42 15.41 9.52
N LEU A 207 -10.16 15.27 9.89
CA LEU A 207 -9.67 14.20 10.76
C LEU A 207 -9.40 14.74 12.17
N THR A 208 -9.55 13.91 13.18
CA THR A 208 -9.28 14.27 14.57
C THR A 208 -7.81 14.62 14.79
N ARG A 209 -6.91 13.95 14.04
CA ARG A 209 -5.48 14.24 13.96
C ARG A 209 -4.95 13.86 12.59
N ALA A 210 -3.79 14.36 12.21
CA ALA A 210 -3.14 13.98 10.97
C ALA A 210 -2.83 12.47 10.97
N PRO A 211 -3.22 11.73 9.92
CA PRO A 211 -2.90 10.30 9.82
C PRO A 211 -1.40 10.12 9.60
N SER A 212 -0.85 8.98 9.99
CA SER A 212 0.55 8.66 9.67
C SER A 212 0.80 8.52 8.16
N ARG A 213 -0.23 8.18 7.42
CA ARG A 213 -0.25 8.00 5.96
C ARG A 213 -1.70 7.91 5.45
N ILE A 214 -1.87 7.98 4.13
CA ILE A 214 -3.18 7.78 3.49
C ILE A 214 -3.08 6.53 2.61
N LEU A 215 -3.79 5.46 2.98
CA LEU A 215 -3.81 4.20 2.23
C LEU A 215 -4.97 4.21 1.23
N LEU A 216 -4.76 3.61 0.06
CA LEU A 216 -5.79 3.40 -0.96
C LEU A 216 -6.18 1.92 -0.97
N GLY A 217 -7.47 1.62 -0.87
CA GLY A 217 -7.94 0.25 -0.77
C GLY A 217 -9.36 0.03 -1.30
N GLY A 218 -9.79 -1.23 -1.35
CA GLY A 218 -11.16 -1.60 -1.65
C GLY A 218 -12.12 -1.30 -0.50
N HIS A 219 -13.42 -1.47 -0.73
CA HIS A 219 -14.41 -1.38 0.35
C HIS A 219 -14.09 -2.40 1.45
N PRO A 220 -14.12 -2.01 2.75
CA PRO A 220 -13.88 -2.97 3.82
C PRO A 220 -14.96 -4.05 3.78
N LYS A 221 -14.52 -5.32 3.81
CA LYS A 221 -15.46 -6.43 3.97
C LYS A 221 -15.78 -6.54 5.45
N ALA A 222 -17.06 -6.69 5.79
CA ALA A 222 -17.44 -7.07 7.14
C ALA A 222 -16.75 -8.40 7.48
N ALA A 223 -16.18 -8.47 8.68
CA ALA A 223 -15.53 -9.67 9.20
C ALA A 223 -16.58 -10.74 9.52
#